data_5f3a7a3764700e0e37137ccdad55b8f9
#
_entry.id   5f3a7a3764700e0e37137ccdad55b8f9
#
_cell.length_a   1.000
_cell.length_b   1.000
_cell.length_c   1.000
_cell.angle_alpha   90.00
_cell.angle_beta   90.00
_cell.angle_gamma   90.00
#
_symmetry.space_group_name_H-M   'P 1'
#
loop_
_entity.id
_entity.type
_entity.pdbx_description
1 polymer ?
#
loop_
_entity_poly.entity_id
_entity_poly.type
_entity_poly.pdbx_seq_one_letter_code
_entity_poly.pdbx_strand_id
1 'polypeptide(L)'
;MKEEGTAQDLLEQIRQEKLHLVKEGKLKKSALKDSIIYKGDDNKYYERINEQIVEIELSFEYPNSWGVLRLKDICQLTNGEKRTGKGICLDAKYLRGKSSAAVIDKGKFVYAGDNIILVDGENSGEVFSVPQDGYMGSTFKQLWLSSVMWKPYILVFILFYKEELKNSKRGAAIPHLNKELFYNLPIGIPPFAEQQRIAERITELSQLLK
;
A
#
# COMPACT_ATOMS: atom_id res chain seq x y z
N MET A 1 -12.61 18.26 23.01
CA MET A 1 -12.18 17.20 22.07
C MET A 1 -11.90 17.92 20.75
N LYS A 2 -10.72 17.73 20.16
CA LYS A 2 -10.51 18.17 18.78
C LYS A 2 -11.48 17.34 17.93
N GLU A 3 -12.27 18.00 17.07
CA GLU A 3 -13.10 17.30 16.11
C GLU A 3 -12.22 16.34 15.31
N GLU A 4 -12.46 15.05 15.47
CA GLU A 4 -11.84 14.03 14.60
C GLU A 4 -12.39 14.31 13.21
N GLY A 5 -11.52 14.65 12.24
CA GLY A 5 -11.92 14.88 10.86
C GLY A 5 -12.73 13.68 10.34
N THR A 6 -13.69 13.96 9.47
CA THR A 6 -14.54 12.90 8.90
C THR A 6 -13.78 12.07 7.86
N ALA A 7 -14.27 10.86 7.55
CA ALA A 7 -13.75 10.09 6.43
C ALA A 7 -13.80 10.89 5.11
N GLN A 8 -14.84 11.72 4.93
CA GLN A 8 -15.00 12.56 3.75
C GLN A 8 -13.89 13.60 3.61
N ASP A 9 -13.46 14.20 4.73
CA ASP A 9 -12.34 15.14 4.74
C ASP A 9 -11.04 14.45 4.31
N LEU A 10 -10.82 13.21 4.75
CA LEU A 10 -9.65 12.42 4.35
C LEU A 10 -9.68 12.07 2.85
N LEU A 11 -10.84 11.71 2.29
CA LEU A 11 -10.97 11.45 0.86
C LEU A 11 -10.57 12.66 0.01
N GLU A 12 -11.03 13.87 0.41
CA GLU A 12 -10.66 15.10 -0.31
C GLU A 12 -9.17 15.42 -0.14
N GLN A 13 -8.60 15.24 1.06
CA GLN A 13 -7.16 15.42 1.29
C GLN A 13 -6.32 14.46 0.44
N ILE A 14 -6.70 13.18 0.35
CA ILE A 14 -6.04 12.18 -0.52
C ILE A 14 -6.08 12.64 -1.98
N ARG A 15 -7.22 13.15 -2.43
CA ARG A 15 -7.36 13.68 -3.79
C ARG A 15 -6.42 14.86 -4.05
N GLN A 16 -6.35 15.82 -3.13
CA GLN A 16 -5.46 16.97 -3.23
C GLN A 16 -3.98 16.55 -3.21
N GLU A 17 -3.59 15.61 -2.34
CA GLU A 17 -2.24 15.05 -2.32
C GLU A 17 -1.87 14.42 -3.68
N LYS A 18 -2.75 13.59 -4.25
CA LYS A 18 -2.55 12.99 -5.58
C LYS A 18 -2.35 14.04 -6.66
N LEU A 19 -3.21 15.08 -6.69
CA LEU A 19 -3.11 16.19 -7.64
C LEU A 19 -1.75 16.91 -7.53
N HIS A 20 -1.31 17.19 -6.33
CA HIS A 20 -0.02 17.82 -6.06
C HIS A 20 1.15 16.96 -6.56
N LEU A 21 1.17 15.67 -6.19
CA LEU A 21 2.24 14.75 -6.58
C LEU A 21 2.30 14.47 -8.09
N VAL A 22 1.16 14.52 -8.79
CA VAL A 22 1.14 14.43 -10.26
C VAL A 22 1.70 15.70 -10.89
N LYS A 23 1.41 16.90 -10.36
CA LYS A 23 1.99 18.16 -10.82
C LYS A 23 3.51 18.19 -10.63
N GLU A 24 4.01 17.61 -9.54
CA GLU A 24 5.46 17.48 -9.26
C GLU A 24 6.13 16.34 -10.07
N GLY A 25 5.39 15.57 -10.86
CA GLY A 25 5.92 14.43 -11.61
C GLY A 25 6.28 13.21 -10.76
N LYS A 26 5.92 13.19 -9.47
CA LYS A 26 6.16 12.07 -8.56
C LYS A 26 5.19 10.91 -8.77
N LEU A 27 3.95 11.22 -9.18
CA LEU A 27 2.95 10.23 -9.60
C LEU A 27 2.57 10.41 -11.07
N LYS A 28 2.15 9.33 -11.70
CA LYS A 28 1.65 9.37 -13.07
C LYS A 28 0.24 9.97 -13.12
N LYS A 29 -0.14 10.63 -14.21
CA LYS A 29 -1.50 11.15 -14.45
C LYS A 29 -2.59 10.09 -14.29
N SER A 30 -2.27 8.82 -14.56
CA SER A 30 -3.21 7.70 -14.34
C SER A 30 -3.62 7.49 -12.88
N ALA A 31 -2.86 8.00 -11.92
CA ALA A 31 -3.20 7.97 -10.50
C ALA A 31 -4.39 8.91 -10.16
N LEU A 32 -4.74 9.84 -11.06
CA LEU A 32 -5.88 10.75 -10.91
C LEU A 32 -7.22 10.16 -11.40
N LYS A 33 -7.21 8.93 -11.92
CA LYS A 33 -8.47 8.23 -12.24
C LYS A 33 -9.15 7.86 -10.93
N ASP A 34 -10.05 8.72 -10.50
CA ASP A 34 -10.80 8.51 -9.27
C ASP A 34 -11.80 7.38 -9.45
N SER A 35 -11.78 6.43 -8.55
CA SER A 35 -12.88 5.53 -8.30
C SER A 35 -13.41 5.80 -6.89
N ILE A 36 -14.71 5.96 -6.75
CA ILE A 36 -15.37 6.17 -5.48
C ILE A 36 -16.31 5.00 -5.26
N ILE A 37 -16.10 4.28 -4.17
CA ILE A 37 -16.99 3.20 -3.76
C ILE A 37 -17.95 3.75 -2.71
N TYR A 38 -19.24 3.50 -2.88
CA TYR A 38 -20.28 3.96 -1.96
C TYR A 38 -21.38 2.91 -1.82
N LYS A 39 -22.10 2.96 -0.72
CA LYS A 39 -23.27 2.12 -0.46
C LYS A 39 -24.52 2.86 -0.91
N GLY A 40 -25.34 2.23 -1.75
CA GLY A 40 -26.60 2.75 -2.22
C GLY A 40 -27.72 2.58 -1.18
N ASP A 41 -28.88 3.18 -1.44
CA ASP A 41 -30.07 3.07 -0.58
C ASP A 41 -30.65 1.64 -0.52
N ASP A 42 -30.30 0.81 -1.50
CA ASP A 42 -30.63 -0.62 -1.59
C ASP A 42 -29.65 -1.53 -0.82
N ASN A 43 -28.76 -0.95 -0.02
CA ASN A 43 -27.69 -1.63 0.72
C ASN A 43 -26.61 -2.33 -0.14
N LYS A 44 -26.59 -2.11 -1.44
CA LYS A 44 -25.55 -2.62 -2.33
C LYS A 44 -24.41 -1.62 -2.47
N TYR A 45 -23.24 -2.14 -2.85
CA TYR A 45 -22.07 -1.29 -3.13
C TYR A 45 -21.96 -0.99 -4.62
N TYR A 46 -21.62 0.25 -4.89
CA TYR A 46 -21.41 0.77 -6.25
C TYR A 46 -20.04 1.42 -6.34
N GLU A 47 -19.37 1.23 -7.46
CA GLU A 47 -18.14 1.94 -7.80
C GLU A 47 -18.43 2.90 -8.95
N ARG A 48 -18.18 4.19 -8.73
CA ARG A 48 -18.21 5.20 -9.77
C ARG A 48 -16.81 5.43 -10.29
N ILE A 49 -16.59 5.09 -11.56
CA ILE A 49 -15.34 5.32 -12.28
C ILE A 49 -15.65 6.33 -13.38
N ASN A 50 -15.17 7.56 -13.25
CA ASN A 50 -15.58 8.70 -14.07
C ASN A 50 -17.12 8.89 -14.00
N GLU A 51 -17.82 8.73 -15.14
CA GLU A 51 -19.28 8.85 -15.24
C GLU A 51 -20.02 7.49 -15.20
N GLN A 52 -19.28 6.39 -15.18
CA GLN A 52 -19.86 5.04 -15.14
C GLN A 52 -20.05 4.57 -13.71
N ILE A 53 -21.21 4.03 -13.41
CA ILE A 53 -21.56 3.41 -12.13
C ILE A 53 -21.75 1.92 -12.37
N VAL A 54 -21.04 1.10 -11.58
CA VAL A 54 -21.09 -0.35 -11.65
C VAL A 54 -21.40 -0.90 -10.27
N GLU A 55 -22.36 -1.82 -10.15
CA GLU A 55 -22.59 -2.60 -8.93
C GLU A 55 -21.38 -3.51 -8.68
N ILE A 56 -20.88 -3.55 -7.46
CA ILE A 56 -19.75 -4.37 -7.05
C ILE A 56 -20.08 -5.15 -5.78
N GLU A 57 -19.46 -6.31 -5.64
CA GLU A 57 -19.48 -7.06 -4.39
C GLU A 57 -18.20 -6.78 -3.60
N LEU A 58 -18.34 -6.54 -2.30
CA LEU A 58 -17.23 -6.41 -1.36
C LEU A 58 -17.24 -7.60 -0.40
N SER A 59 -16.04 -8.10 -0.06
CA SER A 59 -15.87 -9.22 0.88
C SER A 59 -16.27 -8.87 2.31
N PHE A 60 -16.39 -7.59 2.62
CA PHE A 60 -16.75 -7.09 3.95
C PHE A 60 -17.74 -5.94 3.85
N GLU A 61 -18.60 -5.82 4.85
CA GLU A 61 -19.38 -4.61 5.07
C GLU A 61 -18.53 -3.57 5.82
N TYR A 62 -18.62 -2.33 5.37
CA TYR A 62 -17.96 -1.19 6.01
C TYR A 62 -18.97 -0.34 6.76
N PRO A 63 -18.59 0.25 7.92
CA PRO A 63 -19.45 1.23 8.61
C PRO A 63 -19.83 2.39 7.68
N ASN A 64 -21.06 2.89 7.79
CA ASN A 64 -21.52 4.00 6.95
C ASN A 64 -20.73 5.30 7.16
N SER A 65 -20.04 5.43 8.30
CA SER A 65 -19.14 6.56 8.60
C SER A 65 -17.78 6.48 7.90
N TRP A 66 -17.47 5.35 7.25
CA TRP A 66 -16.20 5.17 6.55
C TRP A 66 -16.34 5.48 5.07
N GLY A 67 -15.29 6.04 4.47
CA GLY A 67 -15.12 5.99 3.02
C GLY A 67 -14.59 4.64 2.59
N VAL A 68 -14.73 4.30 1.30
CA VAL A 68 -14.11 3.11 0.72
C VAL A 68 -13.42 3.49 -0.58
N LEU A 69 -12.15 3.13 -0.72
CA LEU A 69 -11.33 3.37 -1.89
C LEU A 69 -10.71 2.07 -2.40
N ARG A 70 -10.10 2.10 -3.57
CA ARG A 70 -9.16 1.06 -4.00
C ARG A 70 -7.77 1.35 -3.43
N LEU A 71 -7.01 0.31 -3.12
CA LEU A 71 -5.64 0.48 -2.59
C LEU A 71 -4.76 1.34 -3.50
N LYS A 72 -4.96 1.30 -4.84
CA LYS A 72 -4.28 2.16 -5.81
C LYS A 72 -4.40 3.65 -5.52
N ASP A 73 -5.45 4.08 -4.81
CA ASP A 73 -5.70 5.50 -4.55
C ASP A 73 -4.84 6.06 -3.41
N ILE A 74 -4.34 5.18 -2.54
CA ILE A 74 -3.52 5.54 -1.38
C ILE A 74 -2.15 4.86 -1.35
N CYS A 75 -1.87 3.98 -2.31
CA CYS A 75 -0.62 3.21 -2.38
C CYS A 75 -0.16 3.04 -3.83
N GLN A 76 1.11 3.30 -4.09
CA GLN A 76 1.73 3.11 -5.41
C GLN A 76 3.06 2.37 -5.31
N LEU A 77 3.34 1.51 -6.30
CA LEU A 77 4.62 0.83 -6.44
C LEU A 77 5.58 1.70 -7.24
N THR A 78 6.62 2.18 -6.60
CA THR A 78 7.65 3.04 -7.21
C THR A 78 8.99 2.31 -7.36
N ASN A 79 9.90 2.89 -8.15
CA ASN A 79 11.19 2.25 -8.40
C ASN A 79 12.29 2.69 -7.41
N GLY A 80 12.02 3.64 -6.52
CA GLY A 80 13.06 4.32 -5.76
C GLY A 80 13.92 5.25 -6.63
N GLU A 81 14.83 5.96 -6.01
CA GLU A 81 15.77 6.89 -6.66
C GLU A 81 16.94 6.12 -7.24
N LYS A 82 17.31 6.39 -8.50
CA LYS A 82 18.55 5.82 -9.06
C LYS A 82 19.76 6.57 -8.53
N ARG A 83 20.68 5.85 -7.90
CA ARG A 83 21.93 6.40 -7.37
C ARG A 83 23.14 5.57 -7.76
N THR A 84 24.29 6.23 -7.76
CA THR A 84 25.62 5.64 -7.88
C THR A 84 26.43 5.93 -6.62
N GLY A 85 27.33 5.04 -6.26
CA GLY A 85 28.16 5.10 -5.05
C GLY A 85 28.00 3.82 -4.23
N LYS A 86 28.99 3.49 -3.41
CA LYS A 86 28.97 2.30 -2.56
C LYS A 86 27.83 2.35 -1.55
N GLY A 87 27.10 1.27 -1.43
CA GLY A 87 26.03 1.13 -0.45
C GLY A 87 25.60 -0.31 -0.28
N ILE A 88 24.85 -0.60 0.78
CA ILE A 88 24.40 -1.93 1.11
C ILE A 88 23.22 -2.33 0.20
N CYS A 89 23.20 -3.60 -0.24
CA CYS A 89 22.08 -4.19 -0.94
C CYS A 89 21.07 -4.74 0.07
N LEU A 90 19.88 -4.20 0.07
CA LEU A 90 18.74 -4.61 0.91
C LEU A 90 17.93 -5.68 0.17
N ASP A 91 18.48 -6.88 0.04
CA ASP A 91 17.77 -8.00 -0.55
C ASP A 91 16.92 -8.76 0.47
N ALA A 92 16.07 -9.67 0.00
CA ALA A 92 15.13 -10.39 0.86
C ALA A 92 15.83 -11.32 1.88
N LYS A 93 17.02 -11.84 1.58
CA LYS A 93 17.77 -12.69 2.52
C LYS A 93 18.33 -11.85 3.66
N TYR A 94 18.92 -10.71 3.35
CA TYR A 94 19.41 -9.76 4.33
C TYR A 94 18.28 -9.24 5.22
N LEU A 95 17.18 -8.77 4.63
CA LEU A 95 16.05 -8.21 5.37
C LEU A 95 15.36 -9.24 6.31
N ARG A 96 15.48 -10.53 6.00
CA ARG A 96 15.04 -11.63 6.86
C ARG A 96 16.10 -12.09 7.87
N GLY A 97 17.25 -11.43 7.94
CA GLY A 97 18.35 -11.82 8.82
C GLY A 97 19.04 -13.14 8.44
N LYS A 98 18.91 -13.59 7.18
CA LYS A 98 19.45 -14.87 6.69
C LYS A 98 20.81 -14.75 6.00
N SER A 99 21.30 -13.54 5.78
CA SER A 99 22.62 -13.27 5.19
C SER A 99 23.17 -11.93 5.66
N SER A 100 24.49 -11.74 5.53
CA SER A 100 25.08 -10.40 5.59
C SER A 100 24.73 -9.58 4.35
N ALA A 101 24.75 -8.26 4.49
CA ALA A 101 24.50 -7.36 3.37
C ALA A 101 25.67 -7.39 2.36
N ALA A 102 25.35 -7.51 1.07
CA ALA A 102 26.30 -7.26 0.01
C ALA A 102 26.48 -5.76 -0.21
N VAL A 103 27.68 -5.32 -0.57
CA VAL A 103 27.95 -3.93 -0.98
C VAL A 103 27.90 -3.86 -2.50
N ILE A 104 27.16 -2.88 -3.03
CA ILE A 104 27.04 -2.61 -4.46
C ILE A 104 27.32 -1.14 -4.77
N ASP A 105 27.69 -0.84 -6.03
CA ASP A 105 28.14 0.51 -6.41
C ASP A 105 27.04 1.37 -7.05
N LYS A 106 25.88 0.81 -7.34
CA LYS A 106 24.73 1.51 -7.94
C LYS A 106 23.44 0.72 -7.78
N GLY A 107 22.33 1.41 -7.79
CA GLY A 107 21.03 0.75 -7.73
C GLY A 107 19.86 1.74 -7.53
N LYS A 108 18.77 1.20 -7.03
CA LYS A 108 17.59 1.95 -6.62
C LYS A 108 17.68 2.19 -5.13
N PHE A 109 17.92 3.43 -4.74
CA PHE A 109 18.17 3.82 -3.36
C PHE A 109 16.85 4.00 -2.60
N VAL A 110 16.84 3.57 -1.34
CA VAL A 110 15.76 3.76 -0.39
C VAL A 110 16.36 4.16 0.96
N TYR A 111 15.57 4.86 1.76
CA TYR A 111 15.97 5.40 3.04
C TYR A 111 15.44 4.57 4.20
N ALA A 112 16.12 4.66 5.35
CA ALA A 112 15.61 4.11 6.60
C ALA A 112 14.16 4.59 6.87
N GLY A 113 13.29 3.66 7.24
CA GLY A 113 11.87 3.95 7.46
C GLY A 113 10.98 3.90 6.22
N ASP A 114 11.55 3.79 5.02
CA ASP A 114 10.78 3.47 3.83
C ASP A 114 10.14 2.07 3.93
N ASN A 115 9.13 1.82 3.12
CA ASN A 115 8.58 0.48 2.97
C ASN A 115 8.81 -0.03 1.55
N ILE A 116 9.21 -1.29 1.45
CA ILE A 116 9.41 -1.99 0.20
C ILE A 116 8.62 -3.30 0.20
N ILE A 117 8.13 -3.68 -0.97
CA ILE A 117 7.35 -4.90 -1.16
C ILE A 117 8.04 -5.81 -2.17
N LEU A 118 8.08 -7.10 -1.86
CA LEU A 118 8.59 -8.11 -2.76
C LEU A 118 7.58 -8.31 -3.91
N VAL A 119 8.01 -8.06 -5.15
CA VAL A 119 7.14 -8.20 -6.33
C VAL A 119 7.45 -9.43 -7.16
N ASP A 120 8.63 -10.04 -6.98
CA ASP A 120 9.06 -11.23 -7.72
C ASP A 120 9.50 -12.33 -6.74
N GLY A 121 9.12 -13.56 -7.03
CA GLY A 121 9.46 -14.76 -6.26
C GLY A 121 8.31 -15.32 -5.41
N GLU A 122 8.59 -16.43 -4.71
CA GLU A 122 7.61 -17.22 -3.97
C GLU A 122 6.85 -16.43 -2.88
N ASN A 123 7.48 -15.44 -2.27
CA ASN A 123 6.89 -14.62 -1.23
C ASN A 123 6.50 -13.22 -1.73
N SER A 124 6.15 -13.09 -3.03
CA SER A 124 5.65 -11.81 -3.54
C SER A 124 4.41 -11.35 -2.76
N GLY A 125 4.38 -10.06 -2.42
CA GLY A 125 3.42 -9.46 -1.48
C GLY A 125 3.97 -9.25 -0.06
N GLU A 126 5.15 -9.80 0.28
CA GLU A 126 5.79 -9.56 1.57
C GLU A 126 6.35 -8.13 1.65
N VAL A 127 5.99 -7.41 2.71
CA VAL A 127 6.40 -6.02 2.96
C VAL A 127 7.47 -5.98 4.02
N PHE A 128 8.48 -5.13 3.80
CA PHE A 128 9.56 -4.87 4.75
C PHE A 128 9.65 -3.38 5.05
N SER A 129 9.92 -3.04 6.31
CA SER A 129 10.41 -1.72 6.69
C SER A 129 11.93 -1.68 6.48
N VAL A 130 12.41 -0.67 5.81
CA VAL A 130 13.84 -0.48 5.52
C VAL A 130 14.56 -0.10 6.82
N PRO A 131 15.52 -0.91 7.31
CA PRO A 131 16.15 -0.68 8.61
C PRO A 131 17.23 0.41 8.54
N GLN A 132 17.82 0.64 7.39
CA GLN A 132 18.89 1.60 7.14
C GLN A 132 18.94 1.98 5.67
N ASP A 133 19.59 3.10 5.35
CA ASP A 133 19.77 3.55 3.98
C ASP A 133 20.53 2.51 3.13
N GLY A 134 20.09 2.32 1.89
CA GLY A 134 20.74 1.36 1.00
C GLY A 134 20.04 1.21 -0.35
N TYR A 135 20.50 0.24 -1.11
CA TYR A 135 19.98 -0.10 -2.42
C TYR A 135 18.97 -1.23 -2.33
N MET A 136 17.79 -0.99 -2.80
CA MET A 136 16.72 -1.98 -2.88
C MET A 136 17.10 -3.12 -3.82
N GLY A 137 16.94 -4.37 -3.37
CA GLY A 137 17.12 -5.56 -4.20
C GLY A 137 16.24 -5.53 -5.46
N SER A 138 16.68 -6.20 -6.53
CA SER A 138 16.02 -6.14 -7.84
C SER A 138 14.56 -6.65 -7.84
N THR A 139 14.22 -7.53 -6.91
CA THR A 139 12.90 -8.15 -6.76
C THR A 139 11.90 -7.29 -5.98
N PHE A 140 12.30 -6.10 -5.55
CA PHE A 140 11.48 -5.19 -4.77
C PHE A 140 10.97 -3.98 -5.56
N LYS A 141 9.88 -3.42 -5.06
CA LYS A 141 9.41 -2.06 -5.33
C LYS A 141 9.28 -1.31 -4.02
N GLN A 142 9.53 0.00 -4.07
CA GLN A 142 9.22 0.88 -2.96
C GLN A 142 7.71 1.13 -2.92
N LEU A 143 7.13 1.15 -1.73
CA LEU A 143 5.74 1.53 -1.50
C LEU A 143 5.69 3.04 -1.23
N TRP A 144 5.11 3.79 -2.16
CA TRP A 144 4.57 5.10 -1.81
C TRP A 144 3.24 4.90 -1.11
N LEU A 145 3.05 5.50 0.03
CA LEU A 145 1.82 5.49 0.81
C LEU A 145 1.37 6.94 1.02
N SER A 146 0.07 7.21 0.91
CA SER A 146 -0.50 8.53 1.16
C SER A 146 -0.14 9.02 2.57
N SER A 147 0.36 10.25 2.67
CA SER A 147 0.71 10.88 3.95
C SER A 147 -0.51 11.29 4.78
N VAL A 148 -1.68 11.33 4.14
CA VAL A 148 -2.97 11.62 4.77
C VAL A 148 -3.44 10.46 5.65
N MET A 149 -3.03 9.24 5.32
CA MET A 149 -3.39 8.02 6.02
C MET A 149 -2.40 7.68 7.13
N TRP A 150 -2.88 7.02 8.18
CA TRP A 150 -1.99 6.41 9.17
C TRP A 150 -1.24 5.24 8.56
N LYS A 151 0.05 5.41 8.31
CA LYS A 151 0.91 4.43 7.63
C LYS A 151 0.78 2.99 8.18
N PRO A 152 0.83 2.75 9.52
CA PRO A 152 0.66 1.40 10.06
C PRO A 152 -0.68 0.77 9.70
N TYR A 153 -1.76 1.54 9.56
CA TYR A 153 -3.07 1.03 9.14
C TYR A 153 -3.02 0.44 7.72
N ILE A 154 -2.39 1.15 6.77
CA ILE A 154 -2.24 0.64 5.40
C ILE A 154 -1.36 -0.63 5.40
N LEU A 155 -0.28 -0.65 6.16
CA LEU A 155 0.62 -1.81 6.23
C LEU A 155 -0.05 -3.04 6.82
N VAL A 156 -0.85 -2.88 7.87
CA VAL A 156 -1.65 -3.95 8.47
C VAL A 156 -2.71 -4.46 7.47
N PHE A 157 -3.34 -3.57 6.72
CA PHE A 157 -4.27 -3.95 5.65
C PHE A 157 -3.57 -4.81 4.57
N ILE A 158 -2.40 -4.40 4.08
CA ILE A 158 -1.64 -5.19 3.10
C ILE A 158 -1.23 -6.55 3.70
N LEU A 159 -0.83 -6.58 4.97
CA LEU A 159 -0.48 -7.81 5.67
C LEU A 159 -1.67 -8.77 5.78
N PHE A 160 -2.89 -8.26 6.02
CA PHE A 160 -4.11 -9.06 6.06
C PHE A 160 -4.35 -9.79 4.73
N TYR A 161 -4.08 -9.17 3.60
CA TYR A 161 -4.21 -9.78 2.27
C TYR A 161 -2.98 -10.56 1.80
N LYS A 162 -1.95 -10.73 2.66
CA LYS A 162 -0.68 -11.36 2.27
C LYS A 162 -0.85 -12.74 1.63
N GLU A 163 -1.65 -13.61 2.23
CA GLU A 163 -1.85 -14.98 1.71
C GLU A 163 -2.63 -14.99 0.39
N GLU A 164 -3.63 -14.11 0.24
CA GLU A 164 -4.36 -13.96 -1.02
C GLU A 164 -3.45 -13.45 -2.14
N LEU A 165 -2.65 -12.42 -1.88
CA LEU A 165 -1.65 -11.91 -2.81
C LEU A 165 -0.63 -12.97 -3.20
N LYS A 166 -0.15 -13.77 -2.24
CA LYS A 166 0.77 -14.87 -2.46
C LYS A 166 0.15 -15.97 -3.33
N ASN A 167 -1.11 -16.32 -3.12
CA ASN A 167 -1.80 -17.39 -3.83
C ASN A 167 -2.30 -16.96 -5.23
N SER A 168 -2.46 -15.66 -5.47
CA SER A 168 -2.89 -15.08 -6.75
C SER A 168 -1.76 -14.74 -7.72
N LYS A 169 -0.52 -15.17 -7.42
CA LYS A 169 0.67 -14.88 -8.24
C LYS A 169 0.47 -15.25 -9.72
N ARG A 170 1.07 -14.47 -10.60
CA ARG A 170 1.08 -14.69 -12.04
C ARG A 170 2.48 -15.12 -12.49
N GLY A 171 2.57 -15.98 -13.51
CA GLY A 171 3.81 -16.49 -14.08
C GLY A 171 4.18 -17.89 -13.56
N ALA A 172 4.52 -18.80 -14.50
CA ALA A 172 4.81 -20.21 -14.18
C ALA A 172 6.26 -20.43 -13.73
N ALA A 173 7.23 -19.70 -14.35
CA ALA A 173 8.65 -19.91 -14.07
C ALA A 173 9.16 -19.01 -12.92
N ILE A 174 8.75 -17.75 -12.91
CA ILE A 174 9.05 -16.80 -11.82
C ILE A 174 7.72 -16.21 -11.38
N PRO A 175 7.24 -16.53 -10.18
CA PRO A 175 6.01 -15.97 -9.64
C PRO A 175 6.13 -14.45 -9.45
N HIS A 176 5.15 -13.69 -9.92
CA HIS A 176 5.09 -12.25 -9.80
C HIS A 176 3.86 -11.83 -8.99
N LEU A 177 3.98 -10.74 -8.23
CA LEU A 177 2.84 -10.10 -7.57
C LEU A 177 1.74 -9.78 -8.59
N ASN A 178 0.53 -10.25 -8.32
CA ASN A 178 -0.65 -9.84 -9.09
C ASN A 178 -0.99 -8.38 -8.77
N LYS A 179 -0.39 -7.45 -9.54
CA LYS A 179 -0.56 -6.01 -9.33
C LYS A 179 -1.99 -5.55 -9.56
N GLU A 180 -2.74 -6.22 -10.42
CA GLU A 180 -4.13 -5.89 -10.67
C GLU A 180 -4.97 -6.17 -9.41
N LEU A 181 -4.82 -7.36 -8.81
CA LEU A 181 -5.44 -7.67 -7.54
C LEU A 181 -4.99 -6.68 -6.45
N PHE A 182 -3.68 -6.49 -6.29
CA PHE A 182 -3.11 -5.59 -5.28
C PHE A 182 -3.71 -4.18 -5.33
N TYR A 183 -3.75 -3.58 -6.52
CA TYR A 183 -4.26 -2.23 -6.68
C TYR A 183 -5.79 -2.12 -6.54
N ASN A 184 -6.51 -3.19 -6.83
CA ASN A 184 -7.97 -3.21 -6.78
C ASN A 184 -8.54 -3.68 -5.43
N LEU A 185 -7.71 -4.02 -4.43
CA LEU A 185 -8.18 -4.34 -3.09
C LEU A 185 -9.00 -3.16 -2.52
N PRO A 186 -10.24 -3.38 -2.09
CA PRO A 186 -11.06 -2.35 -1.46
C PRO A 186 -10.60 -2.12 -0.03
N ILE A 187 -10.29 -0.86 0.31
CA ILE A 187 -9.85 -0.47 1.65
C ILE A 187 -10.82 0.54 2.26
N GLY A 188 -11.27 0.26 3.49
CA GLY A 188 -12.03 1.22 4.27
C GLY A 188 -11.16 2.38 4.73
N ILE A 189 -11.73 3.57 4.73
CA ILE A 189 -11.07 4.82 5.16
C ILE A 189 -11.82 5.34 6.40
N PRO A 190 -11.49 4.84 7.60
CA PRO A 190 -12.04 5.39 8.83
C PRO A 190 -11.45 6.76 9.14
N PRO A 191 -12.04 7.54 10.05
CA PRO A 191 -11.42 8.73 10.63
C PRO A 191 -10.02 8.44 11.15
N PHE A 192 -9.10 9.42 11.10
CA PHE A 192 -7.67 9.19 11.35
C PHE A 192 -7.37 8.54 12.70
N ALA A 193 -8.00 8.99 13.78
CA ALA A 193 -7.80 8.39 15.11
C ALA A 193 -8.31 6.94 15.19
N GLU A 194 -9.33 6.59 14.42
CA GLU A 194 -9.81 5.21 14.33
C GLU A 194 -8.83 4.31 13.57
N GLN A 195 -8.16 4.82 12.53
CA GLN A 195 -7.05 4.10 11.86
C GLN A 195 -5.94 3.74 12.84
N GLN A 196 -5.59 4.65 13.75
CA GLN A 196 -4.59 4.40 14.79
C GLN A 196 -5.03 3.28 15.72
N ARG A 197 -6.25 3.37 16.28
CA ARG A 197 -6.81 2.36 17.18
C ARG A 197 -6.86 0.97 16.55
N ILE A 198 -7.28 0.89 15.27
CA ILE A 198 -7.35 -0.39 14.54
C ILE A 198 -5.95 -0.98 14.36
N ALA A 199 -4.99 -0.19 13.88
CA ALA A 199 -3.62 -0.66 13.64
C ALA A 199 -2.94 -1.12 14.94
N GLU A 200 -3.10 -0.39 16.03
CA GLU A 200 -2.59 -0.75 17.35
C GLU A 200 -3.20 -2.06 17.83
N ARG A 201 -4.53 -2.18 17.76
CA ARG A 201 -5.23 -3.39 18.22
C ARG A 201 -4.84 -4.64 17.44
N ILE A 202 -4.69 -4.54 16.11
CA ILE A 202 -4.26 -5.68 15.29
C ILE A 202 -2.80 -6.04 15.62
N THR A 203 -1.95 -5.05 15.87
CA THR A 203 -0.54 -5.28 16.25
C THR A 203 -0.45 -6.01 17.58
N GLU A 204 -1.23 -5.60 18.60
CA GLU A 204 -1.30 -6.27 19.89
C GLU A 204 -1.76 -7.73 19.75
N LEU A 205 -2.87 -7.97 19.01
CA LEU A 205 -3.38 -9.32 18.77
C LEU A 205 -2.35 -10.21 18.06
N SER A 206 -1.63 -9.64 17.08
CA SER A 206 -0.59 -10.38 16.34
C SER A 206 0.61 -10.76 17.21
N GLN A 207 0.88 -10.03 18.30
CA GLN A 207 1.93 -10.38 19.26
C GLN A 207 1.51 -11.53 20.20
N LEU A 208 0.22 -11.64 20.49
CA LEU A 208 -0.32 -12.70 21.34
C LEU A 208 -0.36 -14.08 20.63
N LEU A 209 -0.28 -14.07 19.28
CA LEU A 209 -0.34 -15.29 18.46
C LEU A 209 1.07 -15.84 18.08
N LYS A 210 2.14 -15.22 18.56
CA LYS A 210 3.53 -15.66 18.38
C LYS A 210 4.02 -16.45 19.56
#